data_3e1b2208392a1139f356db324e1b688f
#
_entry.id   3e1b2208392a1139f356db324e1b688f
#
_cell.length_a   1.000
_cell.length_b   1.000
_cell.length_c   1.000
_cell.angle_alpha   90.00
_cell.angle_beta   90.00
_cell.angle_gamma   90.00
#
_symmetry.space_group_name_H-M   'P 1'
#
loop_
_entity.id
_entity.type
_entity.pdbx_description
1 polymer ?
#
loop_
_entity_poly.entity_id
_entity_poly.type
_entity_poly.pdbx_seq_one_letter_code
_entity_poly.pdbx_strand_id
1 'polypeptide(L)'
;MTLATLLSAIALCVVWSTSLIPSAYGEDQETPLAGESFQTEVLGKAVTVHARDRKAVTAASFGVQYLHDGPSFYQILPFGALYVWRNSDDEKKRFRGTFSGAVNDMTLNVGSLSSSGWELRLTLNNMIIPLGRSEYVEGQIIPDVELEWNYVFAGFGLAYRKLLSPGQQDNALEMSLTYEPGYRWFNRSKNTSPNFVVPTDTYEGRVHARMRRDALERNLMELPHRGYAFGGDFFYGHRSHWHSWGGGIFDPPDANREREYLMGSVFAVTAGGVPFVDSERHRLITSFYGGLGKNLDRFSTFRLPGRPTGYEWEALALPMLPSVAFNELTPSRYGIAHVEYRYEALFFMYPYIRGSWGIIEQSRFQPDGRVRTQMDSLPALSGGVVSGAPWSSQVEINYSYNFGIFSDHSGGQPTPGRHGLFVFWSKQL
;
A
#
# COMPACT_ATOMS: atom_id res chain seq x y z
N MET A 1 -6.26 -22.63 -18.23
CA MET A 1 -4.80 -22.52 -18.44
C MET A 1 -4.12 -23.15 -17.23
N THR A 2 -3.25 -24.13 -17.39
CA THR A 2 -2.61 -24.78 -16.23
C THR A 2 -1.50 -23.88 -15.66
N LEU A 3 -1.21 -24.00 -14.37
CA LEU A 3 -0.11 -23.27 -13.69
C LEU A 3 1.23 -23.46 -14.45
N ALA A 4 1.46 -24.66 -14.98
CA ALA A 4 2.63 -24.96 -15.82
C ALA A 4 2.69 -24.12 -17.09
N THR A 5 1.56 -23.88 -17.76
CA THR A 5 1.50 -23.05 -18.98
C THR A 5 1.77 -21.56 -18.66
N LEU A 6 1.29 -21.10 -17.51
CA LEU A 6 1.54 -19.72 -17.04
C LEU A 6 3.01 -19.51 -16.66
N LEU A 7 3.57 -20.44 -15.88
CA LEU A 7 4.98 -20.42 -15.50
C LEU A 7 5.91 -20.52 -16.72
N SER A 8 5.54 -21.33 -17.72
CA SER A 8 6.30 -21.44 -18.99
C SER A 8 6.21 -20.14 -19.80
N ALA A 9 5.04 -19.50 -19.89
CA ALA A 9 4.88 -18.22 -20.58
C ALA A 9 5.68 -17.11 -19.92
N ILE A 10 5.68 -17.05 -18.59
CA ILE A 10 6.43 -16.05 -17.81
C ILE A 10 7.95 -16.32 -17.92
N ALA A 11 8.37 -17.58 -17.79
CA ALA A 11 9.77 -17.96 -18.01
C ALA A 11 10.23 -17.63 -19.44
N LEU A 12 9.36 -17.85 -20.43
CA LEU A 12 9.65 -17.47 -21.83
C LEU A 12 9.77 -15.96 -21.99
N CYS A 13 8.90 -15.16 -21.36
CA CYS A 13 9.00 -13.69 -21.39
C CYS A 13 10.28 -13.20 -20.70
N VAL A 14 10.68 -13.78 -19.58
CA VAL A 14 11.93 -13.44 -18.90
C VAL A 14 13.13 -13.84 -19.75
N VAL A 15 13.15 -15.05 -20.32
CA VAL A 15 14.23 -15.52 -21.22
C VAL A 15 14.27 -14.71 -22.51
N TRP A 16 13.14 -14.35 -23.09
CA TRP A 16 13.08 -13.50 -24.29
C TRP A 16 13.55 -12.08 -24.01
N SER A 17 13.18 -11.51 -22.85
CA SER A 17 13.66 -10.17 -22.48
C SER A 17 15.19 -10.13 -22.24
N THR A 18 15.76 -11.22 -21.75
CA THR A 18 17.22 -11.32 -21.56
C THR A 18 17.99 -11.61 -22.86
N SER A 19 17.38 -12.28 -23.84
CA SER A 19 18.05 -12.65 -25.09
C SER A 19 17.93 -11.63 -26.22
N LEU A 20 16.99 -10.68 -26.14
CA LEU A 20 16.75 -9.66 -27.16
C LEU A 20 17.39 -8.30 -26.84
N ILE A 21 17.95 -8.11 -25.63
CA ILE A 21 18.67 -6.90 -25.29
C ILE A 21 20.14 -7.17 -25.57
N PRO A 22 20.73 -6.61 -26.67
CA PRO A 22 22.18 -6.68 -26.83
C PRO A 22 22.79 -6.04 -25.59
N SER A 23 23.89 -6.58 -25.10
CA SER A 23 24.67 -6.07 -23.98
C SER A 23 25.20 -4.65 -24.32
N ALA A 24 24.30 -3.68 -24.33
CA ALA A 24 24.63 -2.27 -24.52
C ALA A 24 25.28 -1.66 -23.26
N TYR A 25 25.37 -2.47 -22.20
CA TYR A 25 26.04 -2.12 -20.93
C TYR A 25 27.14 -3.14 -20.67
N GLY A 26 28.32 -2.64 -20.32
CA GLY A 26 29.41 -3.48 -19.80
C GLY A 26 28.90 -4.32 -18.61
N GLU A 27 29.30 -5.57 -18.54
CA GLU A 27 28.86 -6.55 -17.52
C GLU A 27 29.16 -6.11 -16.07
N ASP A 28 30.04 -5.11 -15.87
CA ASP A 28 30.60 -4.70 -14.56
C ASP A 28 30.14 -3.31 -14.09
N GLN A 29 29.10 -2.71 -14.67
CA GLN A 29 28.69 -1.39 -14.23
C GLN A 29 27.77 -1.50 -13.01
N GLU A 30 28.16 -0.87 -11.89
CA GLU A 30 27.36 -0.79 -10.68
C GLU A 30 26.02 -0.10 -10.96
N THR A 31 24.95 -0.59 -10.32
CA THR A 31 23.63 0.02 -10.41
C THR A 31 23.65 1.43 -9.81
N PRO A 32 23.25 2.47 -10.55
CA PRO A 32 23.25 3.82 -10.03
C PRO A 32 22.23 3.97 -8.89
N LEU A 33 22.68 4.57 -7.80
CA LEU A 33 21.89 4.74 -6.60
C LEU A 33 21.11 6.05 -6.58
N ALA A 34 20.02 6.08 -5.83
CA ALA A 34 19.23 7.27 -5.63
C ALA A 34 20.02 8.36 -4.88
N GLY A 35 19.93 9.60 -5.35
CA GLY A 35 20.68 10.72 -4.77
C GLY A 35 22.07 10.94 -5.38
N GLU A 36 22.50 10.10 -6.32
CA GLU A 36 23.75 10.22 -7.03
C GLU A 36 23.52 10.65 -8.49
N SER A 37 24.48 11.40 -9.05
CA SER A 37 24.47 11.72 -10.47
C SER A 37 25.10 10.55 -11.24
N PHE A 38 24.48 10.17 -12.34
CA PHE A 38 24.90 9.05 -13.16
C PHE A 38 25.09 9.46 -14.60
N GLN A 39 26.21 9.06 -15.22
CA GLN A 39 26.48 9.29 -16.61
C GLN A 39 26.55 7.98 -17.38
N THR A 40 25.87 7.91 -18.49
CA THR A 40 25.82 6.73 -19.35
C THR A 40 25.65 7.10 -20.80
N GLU A 41 25.72 6.12 -21.67
CA GLU A 41 25.44 6.25 -23.10
C GLU A 41 24.17 5.44 -23.45
N VAL A 42 23.22 6.08 -24.12
CA VAL A 42 22.00 5.43 -24.61
C VAL A 42 21.88 5.66 -26.11
N LEU A 43 21.87 4.60 -26.89
CA LEU A 43 21.79 4.65 -28.35
C LEU A 43 22.88 5.55 -28.97
N GLY A 44 24.12 5.48 -28.47
CA GLY A 44 25.25 6.28 -28.97
C GLY A 44 25.22 7.73 -28.52
N LYS A 45 24.36 8.13 -27.57
CA LYS A 45 24.30 9.49 -27.04
C LYS A 45 24.60 9.48 -25.53
N ALA A 46 25.53 10.37 -25.14
CA ALA A 46 25.79 10.56 -23.71
C ALA A 46 24.58 11.15 -23.01
N VAL A 47 24.17 10.51 -21.93
CA VAL A 47 23.03 10.91 -21.08
C VAL A 47 23.54 11.11 -19.66
N THR A 48 23.26 12.28 -19.08
CA THR A 48 23.51 12.55 -17.67
C THR A 48 22.17 12.55 -16.92
N VAL A 49 22.04 11.66 -15.95
CA VAL A 49 20.93 11.67 -15.00
C VAL A 49 21.39 12.40 -13.75
N HIS A 50 20.80 13.56 -13.50
CA HIS A 50 21.17 14.35 -12.32
C HIS A 50 20.56 13.72 -11.05
N ALA A 51 21.29 13.86 -9.94
CA ALA A 51 20.78 13.48 -8.62
C ALA A 51 19.44 14.19 -8.34
N ARG A 52 18.47 13.44 -7.87
CA ARG A 52 17.20 14.03 -7.42
C ARG A 52 17.38 14.76 -6.09
N ASP A 53 16.76 15.93 -5.97
CA ASP A 53 16.66 16.58 -4.67
C ASP A 53 15.65 15.81 -3.80
N ARG A 54 16.15 15.18 -2.74
CA ARG A 54 15.35 14.42 -1.79
C ARG A 54 14.89 15.24 -0.58
N LYS A 55 15.31 16.52 -0.48
CA LYS A 55 14.84 17.45 0.57
C LYS A 55 13.53 18.13 0.20
N ALA A 56 13.30 18.32 -1.11
CA ALA A 56 12.15 19.03 -1.64
C ALA A 56 11.54 18.25 -2.82
N VAL A 57 10.66 17.32 -2.54
CA VAL A 57 9.98 16.52 -3.56
C VAL A 57 8.52 16.95 -3.66
N THR A 58 8.04 17.23 -4.87
CA THR A 58 6.64 17.23 -5.22
C THR A 58 6.45 16.21 -6.33
N ALA A 59 5.57 15.25 -6.15
CA ALA A 59 5.30 14.25 -7.16
C ALA A 59 3.79 14.07 -7.37
N ALA A 60 3.39 13.98 -8.62
CA ALA A 60 2.04 13.58 -8.97
C ALA A 60 2.05 12.13 -9.42
N SER A 61 1.04 11.38 -9.01
CA SER A 61 0.83 10.01 -9.44
C SER A 61 -0.59 9.81 -9.95
N PHE A 62 -0.72 8.96 -10.95
CA PHE A 62 -2.00 8.55 -11.51
C PHE A 62 -1.92 7.08 -11.92
N GLY A 63 -2.99 6.35 -11.71
CA GLY A 63 -3.05 4.95 -12.11
C GLY A 63 -4.46 4.48 -12.37
N VAL A 64 -4.53 3.30 -12.98
CA VAL A 64 -5.77 2.57 -13.22
C VAL A 64 -5.56 1.12 -12.84
N GLN A 65 -6.46 0.59 -12.03
CA GLN A 65 -6.59 -0.83 -11.78
C GLN A 65 -7.77 -1.38 -12.56
N TYR A 66 -7.55 -2.43 -13.35
CA TYR A 66 -8.60 -3.21 -13.98
C TYR A 66 -8.65 -4.60 -13.34
N LEU A 67 -9.83 -5.02 -12.91
CA LEU A 67 -10.09 -6.33 -12.31
C LEU A 67 -11.11 -7.07 -13.17
N HIS A 68 -10.67 -8.14 -13.83
CA HIS A 68 -11.57 -8.99 -14.59
C HIS A 68 -12.45 -9.77 -13.62
N ASP A 69 -13.77 -9.67 -13.79
CA ASP A 69 -14.77 -10.24 -12.88
C ASP A 69 -14.62 -9.74 -11.42
N GLY A 70 -14.09 -8.53 -11.26
CA GLY A 70 -14.12 -7.83 -9.98
C GLY A 70 -15.52 -7.33 -9.63
N PRO A 71 -15.75 -6.90 -8.38
CA PRO A 71 -17.01 -6.30 -7.98
C PRO A 71 -17.41 -5.19 -8.96
N SER A 72 -18.64 -5.18 -9.42
CA SER A 72 -19.09 -4.45 -10.62
C SER A 72 -18.72 -2.97 -10.65
N PHE A 73 -18.64 -2.29 -9.50
CA PHE A 73 -18.20 -0.90 -9.40
C PHE A 73 -16.68 -0.73 -9.51
N TYR A 74 -15.90 -1.78 -9.20
CA TYR A 74 -14.44 -1.72 -9.11
C TYR A 74 -13.71 -2.48 -10.21
N GLN A 75 -14.40 -2.84 -11.29
CA GLN A 75 -13.72 -3.44 -12.45
C GLN A 75 -12.69 -2.51 -13.05
N ILE A 76 -12.97 -1.20 -13.08
CA ILE A 76 -12.00 -0.18 -13.47
C ILE A 76 -11.97 0.88 -12.39
N LEU A 77 -10.86 0.98 -11.67
CA LEU A 77 -10.66 1.95 -10.61
C LEU A 77 -9.52 2.90 -10.97
N PRO A 78 -9.83 4.13 -11.37
CA PRO A 78 -8.82 5.18 -11.47
C PRO A 78 -8.45 5.69 -10.08
N PHE A 79 -7.19 6.01 -9.88
CA PHE A 79 -6.70 6.63 -8.65
C PHE A 79 -5.58 7.59 -8.96
N GLY A 80 -5.35 8.53 -8.06
CA GLY A 80 -4.26 9.48 -8.17
C GLY A 80 -3.98 10.17 -6.86
N ALA A 81 -2.76 10.65 -6.70
CA ALA A 81 -2.33 11.39 -5.53
C ALA A 81 -1.28 12.45 -5.89
N LEU A 82 -1.28 13.53 -5.14
CA LEU A 82 -0.20 14.48 -5.07
C LEU A 82 0.57 14.21 -3.79
N TYR A 83 1.86 14.06 -3.91
CA TYR A 83 2.79 13.87 -2.81
C TYR A 83 3.68 15.09 -2.65
N VAL A 84 3.84 15.54 -1.42
CA VAL A 84 4.67 16.69 -1.07
C VAL A 84 5.58 16.34 0.10
N TRP A 85 6.86 16.46 -0.11
CA TRP A 85 7.87 16.35 0.93
C TRP A 85 8.71 17.63 0.94
N ARG A 86 8.88 18.21 2.10
CA ARG A 86 9.70 19.40 2.32
C ARG A 86 10.47 19.26 3.62
N ASN A 87 11.79 19.34 3.54
CA ASN A 87 12.65 19.52 4.69
C ASN A 87 13.17 20.99 4.66
N SER A 88 13.23 21.64 5.82
CA SER A 88 13.92 22.93 5.91
C SER A 88 15.44 22.74 5.75
N ASP A 89 16.16 23.80 5.36
CA ASP A 89 17.61 23.76 5.13
C ASP A 89 18.39 23.33 6.38
N ASP A 90 17.89 23.74 7.56
CA ASP A 90 18.44 23.38 8.87
C ASP A 90 17.92 22.01 9.37
N GLU A 91 17.12 21.29 8.57
CA GLU A 91 16.48 20.00 8.88
C GLU A 91 15.62 19.98 10.15
N LYS A 92 15.29 21.13 10.70
CA LYS A 92 14.47 21.25 11.91
C LYS A 92 12.98 21.12 11.65
N LYS A 93 12.54 21.27 10.39
CA LYS A 93 11.15 21.12 10.00
C LYS A 93 11.06 20.15 8.84
N ARG A 94 10.17 19.19 8.95
CA ARG A 94 9.89 18.21 7.89
C ARG A 94 8.38 18.11 7.71
N PHE A 95 7.94 18.46 6.53
CA PHE A 95 6.56 18.29 6.10
C PHE A 95 6.46 17.14 5.12
N ARG A 96 5.46 16.31 5.30
CA ARG A 96 5.06 15.26 4.36
C ARG A 96 3.56 15.27 4.22
N GLY A 97 3.08 15.22 2.98
CA GLY A 97 1.67 15.17 2.69
C GLY A 97 1.38 14.29 1.49
N THR A 98 0.35 13.48 1.59
CA THR A 98 -0.25 12.74 0.48
C THR A 98 -1.69 13.19 0.33
N PHE A 99 -2.06 13.66 -0.85
CA PHE A 99 -3.34 14.23 -1.17
C PHE A 99 -3.96 13.48 -2.34
N SER A 100 -4.98 12.70 -2.09
CA SER A 100 -5.74 11.99 -3.14
C SER A 100 -7.14 12.56 -3.36
N GLY A 101 -7.35 13.81 -2.95
CA GLY A 101 -8.64 14.47 -2.98
C GLY A 101 -9.56 14.01 -1.86
N ALA A 102 -9.93 12.75 -1.85
CA ALA A 102 -10.85 12.18 -0.85
C ALA A 102 -10.15 11.72 0.42
N VAL A 103 -8.90 11.24 0.33
CA VAL A 103 -8.10 10.77 1.45
C VAL A 103 -6.81 11.57 1.50
N ASN A 104 -6.56 12.22 2.61
CA ASN A 104 -5.36 13.02 2.78
C ASN A 104 -4.67 12.67 4.09
N ASP A 105 -3.36 12.59 4.03
CA ASP A 105 -2.49 12.35 5.18
C ASP A 105 -1.38 13.39 5.19
N MET A 106 -1.21 14.08 6.31
CA MET A 106 -0.19 15.11 6.49
C MET A 106 0.53 14.92 7.81
N THR A 107 1.83 15.08 7.78
CA THR A 107 2.68 15.06 8.95
C THR A 107 3.64 16.25 8.91
N LEU A 108 3.72 17.00 10.00
CA LEU A 108 4.70 18.03 10.23
C LEU A 108 5.51 17.67 11.48
N ASN A 109 6.80 17.47 11.31
CA ASN A 109 7.73 17.29 12.41
C ASN A 109 8.53 18.59 12.59
N VAL A 110 8.62 19.06 13.84
CA VAL A 110 9.36 20.26 14.22
C VAL A 110 10.32 19.91 15.33
N GLY A 111 11.62 20.13 15.13
CA GLY A 111 12.64 19.83 16.11
C GLY A 111 14.05 19.92 15.56
N SER A 112 15.02 19.55 16.36
CA SER A 112 16.42 19.56 15.98
C SER A 112 16.97 18.14 15.90
N LEU A 113 17.24 17.66 14.69
CA LEU A 113 17.94 16.39 14.50
C LEU A 113 19.38 16.40 15.02
N SER A 114 20.02 17.58 15.00
CA SER A 114 21.45 17.72 15.25
C SER A 114 21.86 17.59 16.72
N SER A 115 20.96 17.82 17.68
CA SER A 115 21.32 17.84 19.10
C SER A 115 20.69 16.74 19.95
N SER A 116 19.46 16.33 19.69
CA SER A 116 18.77 15.34 20.54
C SER A 116 17.99 14.29 19.78
N GLY A 117 17.67 14.52 18.50
CA GLY A 117 16.82 13.66 17.70
C GLY A 117 15.32 13.73 18.05
N TRP A 118 14.93 14.53 19.04
CA TRP A 118 13.54 14.68 19.43
C TRP A 118 12.83 15.78 18.62
N GLU A 119 11.60 15.50 18.24
CA GLU A 119 10.76 16.35 17.40
C GLU A 119 9.34 16.42 17.97
N LEU A 120 8.71 17.59 17.86
CA LEU A 120 7.26 17.68 17.95
C LEU A 120 6.65 17.16 16.65
N ARG A 121 5.64 16.28 16.75
CA ARG A 121 4.92 15.73 15.61
C ARG A 121 3.49 16.21 15.61
N LEU A 122 3.07 16.77 14.48
CA LEU A 122 1.69 17.14 14.20
C LEU A 122 1.22 16.30 13.02
N THR A 123 0.00 15.77 13.10
CA THR A 123 -0.60 14.96 12.02
C THR A 123 -2.00 15.49 11.70
N LEU A 124 -2.38 15.35 10.43
CA LEU A 124 -3.76 15.53 10.00
C LEU A 124 -4.07 14.41 9.01
N ASN A 125 -5.09 13.62 9.33
CA ASN A 125 -5.56 12.52 8.49
C ASN A 125 -7.06 12.64 8.30
N ASN A 126 -7.52 12.62 7.05
CA ASN A 126 -8.94 12.64 6.77
C ASN A 126 -9.32 11.69 5.62
N MET A 127 -10.56 11.30 5.64
CA MET A 127 -11.23 10.63 4.53
C MET A 127 -12.62 11.22 4.40
N ILE A 128 -12.85 11.92 3.28
CA ILE A 128 -14.13 12.58 2.97
C ILE A 128 -14.55 12.14 1.58
N ILE A 129 -15.36 11.09 1.53
CA ILE A 129 -15.88 10.50 0.29
C ILE A 129 -17.39 10.64 0.28
N PRO A 130 -17.97 11.48 -0.57
CA PRO A 130 -19.42 11.70 -0.64
C PRO A 130 -20.13 10.60 -1.45
N LEU A 131 -19.72 9.35 -1.25
CA LEU A 131 -20.25 8.18 -1.92
C LEU A 131 -20.50 7.07 -0.92
N GLY A 132 -21.58 6.33 -1.12
CA GLY A 132 -21.85 5.13 -0.37
C GLY A 132 -20.76 4.08 -0.58
N ARG A 133 -20.37 3.45 0.51
CA ARG A 133 -19.39 2.37 0.52
C ARG A 133 -20.05 1.09 0.96
N SER A 134 -20.02 0.12 0.08
CA SER A 134 -20.56 -1.22 0.31
C SER A 134 -19.55 -2.12 1.02
N GLU A 135 -20.03 -3.16 1.64
CA GLU A 135 -19.19 -4.25 2.12
C GLU A 135 -19.24 -5.41 1.12
N TYR A 136 -18.26 -6.28 1.20
CA TYR A 136 -18.09 -7.40 0.28
C TYR A 136 -18.08 -8.72 1.04
N VAL A 137 -18.78 -9.70 0.50
CA VAL A 137 -18.71 -11.09 0.94
C VAL A 137 -18.50 -11.95 -0.31
N GLU A 138 -17.41 -12.69 -0.35
CA GLU A 138 -17.07 -13.56 -1.50
C GLU A 138 -17.09 -12.83 -2.85
N GLY A 139 -16.58 -11.60 -2.88
CA GLY A 139 -16.55 -10.77 -4.08
C GLY A 139 -17.87 -10.10 -4.44
N GLN A 140 -18.98 -10.43 -3.75
CA GLN A 140 -20.29 -9.84 -3.96
C GLN A 140 -20.48 -8.60 -3.11
N ILE A 141 -21.10 -7.57 -3.70
CA ILE A 141 -21.49 -6.36 -2.99
C ILE A 141 -22.74 -6.64 -2.15
N ILE A 142 -22.72 -6.20 -0.90
CA ILE A 142 -23.89 -6.24 0.00
C ILE A 142 -24.49 -4.83 0.05
N PRO A 143 -25.49 -4.53 -0.78
CA PRO A 143 -25.99 -3.16 -0.93
C PRO A 143 -26.73 -2.66 0.30
N ASP A 144 -27.47 -3.52 0.99
CA ASP A 144 -28.34 -3.15 2.12
C ASP A 144 -27.61 -2.51 3.29
N VAL A 145 -26.29 -2.72 3.39
CA VAL A 145 -25.44 -2.19 4.46
C VAL A 145 -24.53 -1.05 3.99
N GLU A 146 -24.78 -0.53 2.78
CA GLU A 146 -24.02 0.60 2.24
C GLU A 146 -24.20 1.86 3.10
N LEU A 147 -23.11 2.56 3.41
CA LEU A 147 -23.11 3.80 4.17
C LEU A 147 -22.13 4.80 3.57
N GLU A 148 -22.49 6.08 3.64
CA GLU A 148 -21.52 7.17 3.52
C GLU A 148 -20.93 7.40 4.91
N TRP A 149 -19.63 7.20 5.08
CA TRP A 149 -18.97 7.48 6.34
C TRP A 149 -17.62 8.13 6.11
N ASN A 150 -17.31 9.08 6.96
CA ASN A 150 -16.16 9.95 6.82
C ASN A 150 -15.51 10.19 8.17
N TYR A 151 -14.27 10.69 8.15
CA TYR A 151 -13.59 11.08 9.37
C TYR A 151 -12.54 12.17 9.14
N VAL A 152 -12.22 12.86 10.21
CA VAL A 152 -11.07 13.75 10.33
C VAL A 152 -10.39 13.53 11.68
N PHE A 153 -9.08 13.40 11.68
CA PHE A 153 -8.23 13.29 12.87
C PHE A 153 -7.12 14.32 12.78
N ALA A 154 -6.91 15.09 13.84
CA ALA A 154 -5.77 15.96 13.99
C ALA A 154 -4.95 15.46 15.19
N GLY A 155 -3.67 15.20 14.99
CA GLY A 155 -2.83 14.59 16.01
C GLY A 155 -1.68 15.49 16.46
N PHE A 156 -1.24 15.28 17.68
CA PHE A 156 -0.04 15.90 18.23
C PHE A 156 0.71 14.91 19.12
N GLY A 157 2.02 15.02 19.15
CA GLY A 157 2.84 14.09 19.92
C GLY A 157 4.32 14.35 19.77
N LEU A 158 5.09 13.37 20.17
CA LEU A 158 6.54 13.40 20.10
C LEU A 158 7.04 12.35 19.11
N ALA A 159 8.12 12.68 18.44
CA ALA A 159 8.88 11.77 17.62
C ALA A 159 10.36 11.80 17.99
N TYR A 160 11.03 10.70 17.77
CA TYR A 160 12.49 10.59 17.85
C TYR A 160 12.99 10.10 16.49
N ARG A 161 14.00 10.76 15.94
CA ARG A 161 14.62 10.37 14.70
C ARG A 161 16.13 10.34 14.82
N LYS A 162 16.70 9.25 14.27
CA LYS A 162 18.15 9.07 14.14
C LYS A 162 18.44 8.62 12.70
N LEU A 163 19.30 9.37 12.02
CA LEU A 163 19.79 8.97 10.69
C LEU A 163 20.59 7.68 10.77
N LEU A 164 20.45 6.85 9.75
CA LEU A 164 21.13 5.56 9.63
C LEU A 164 22.04 5.55 8.40
N SER A 165 22.96 4.60 8.37
CA SER A 165 23.69 4.20 7.17
C SER A 165 22.88 3.15 6.41
N PRO A 166 22.85 3.14 5.08
CA PRO A 166 23.51 4.08 4.19
C PRO A 166 22.94 5.49 4.29
N GLY A 167 23.75 6.50 3.98
CA GLY A 167 23.43 7.92 4.18
C GLY A 167 22.45 8.53 3.18
N GLN A 168 21.56 7.76 2.57
CA GLN A 168 20.46 8.32 1.79
C GLN A 168 19.53 9.11 2.73
N GLN A 169 19.04 10.28 2.30
CA GLN A 169 18.45 11.30 3.18
C GLN A 169 17.31 10.86 4.08
N ASP A 170 16.57 9.84 3.70
CA ASP A 170 15.42 9.31 4.40
C ASP A 170 15.72 8.05 5.21
N ASN A 171 16.93 7.49 5.11
CA ASN A 171 17.32 6.34 5.90
C ASN A 171 17.43 6.73 7.38
N ALA A 172 16.48 6.29 8.16
CA ALA A 172 16.37 6.66 9.55
C ALA A 172 15.72 5.57 10.42
N LEU A 173 16.03 5.63 11.71
CA LEU A 173 15.16 5.10 12.74
C LEU A 173 14.24 6.24 13.19
N GLU A 174 12.93 6.05 13.04
CA GLU A 174 11.91 6.98 13.52
C GLU A 174 10.98 6.25 14.49
N MET A 175 10.73 6.85 15.64
CA MET A 175 9.73 6.40 16.61
C MET A 175 8.84 7.57 16.94
N SER A 176 7.54 7.36 17.10
CA SER A 176 6.62 8.44 17.53
C SER A 176 5.48 7.90 18.38
N LEU A 177 4.99 8.77 19.21
CA LEU A 177 3.77 8.57 19.99
C LEU A 177 2.92 9.85 19.83
N THR A 178 1.72 9.68 19.25
CA THR A 178 0.79 10.78 18.99
C THR A 178 -0.57 10.49 19.62
N TYR A 179 -1.24 11.51 20.09
CA TYR A 179 -2.66 11.48 20.39
C TYR A 179 -3.41 12.17 19.27
N GLU A 180 -4.41 11.51 18.71
CA GLU A 180 -5.16 11.94 17.53
C GLU A 180 -6.65 12.05 17.88
N PRO A 181 -7.11 13.18 18.43
CA PRO A 181 -8.54 13.46 18.52
C PRO A 181 -9.13 13.64 17.14
N GLY A 182 -10.35 13.14 16.98
CA GLY A 182 -11.04 13.20 15.69
C GLY A 182 -12.55 13.08 15.81
N TYR A 183 -13.17 13.19 14.67
CA TYR A 183 -14.62 13.09 14.51
C TYR A 183 -14.95 12.19 13.34
N ARG A 184 -15.92 11.31 13.53
CA ARG A 184 -16.43 10.39 12.52
C ARG A 184 -17.93 10.59 12.39
N TRP A 185 -18.41 10.68 11.14
CA TRP A 185 -19.83 10.88 10.86
C TRP A 185 -20.32 9.93 9.79
N PHE A 186 -21.63 9.68 9.82
CA PHE A 186 -22.29 8.65 9.04
C PHE A 186 -23.57 9.15 8.43
N ASN A 187 -23.80 8.82 7.14
CA ASN A 187 -25.03 9.09 6.45
C ASN A 187 -25.54 7.83 5.75
N ARG A 188 -26.84 7.78 5.55
CA ARG A 188 -27.44 6.80 4.67
C ARG A 188 -27.04 7.09 3.23
N SER A 189 -26.75 6.05 2.45
CA SER A 189 -26.72 6.14 1.00
C SER A 189 -28.11 5.80 0.41
N LYS A 190 -28.22 5.94 -0.89
CA LYS A 190 -29.44 5.54 -1.61
C LYS A 190 -29.75 4.03 -1.54
N ASN A 191 -28.73 3.22 -1.29
CA ASN A 191 -28.84 1.76 -1.23
C ASN A 191 -28.94 1.22 0.21
N THR A 192 -28.83 2.08 1.23
CA THR A 192 -28.94 1.65 2.63
C THR A 192 -30.36 1.15 2.90
N SER A 193 -30.50 -0.07 3.38
CA SER A 193 -31.82 -0.64 3.77
C SER A 193 -32.55 0.27 4.76
N PRO A 194 -33.86 0.50 4.62
CA PRO A 194 -34.64 1.29 5.58
C PRO A 194 -34.52 0.79 7.02
N ASN A 195 -34.34 -0.51 7.20
CA ASN A 195 -34.23 -1.16 8.52
C ASN A 195 -32.80 -1.12 9.10
N PHE A 196 -31.81 -0.62 8.35
CA PHE A 196 -30.45 -0.50 8.84
C PHE A 196 -30.35 0.67 9.83
N VAL A 197 -29.89 0.40 11.04
CA VAL A 197 -29.64 1.42 12.07
C VAL A 197 -28.26 2.03 11.79
N VAL A 198 -28.23 3.29 11.38
CA VAL A 198 -26.97 4.01 11.10
C VAL A 198 -26.24 4.28 12.41
N PRO A 199 -24.89 4.10 12.46
CA PRO A 199 -24.11 4.50 13.63
C PRO A 199 -24.31 5.99 13.95
N THR A 200 -24.28 6.31 15.23
CA THR A 200 -24.28 7.72 15.69
C THR A 200 -22.91 8.34 15.39
N ASP A 201 -22.93 9.58 14.94
CA ASP A 201 -21.74 10.40 14.83
C ASP A 201 -20.99 10.43 16.15
N THR A 202 -19.65 10.31 16.10
CA THR A 202 -18.87 10.12 17.32
C THR A 202 -17.56 10.89 17.31
N TYR A 203 -17.20 11.42 18.48
CA TYR A 203 -15.81 11.79 18.74
C TYR A 203 -15.01 10.52 19.00
N GLU A 204 -13.85 10.42 18.35
CA GLU A 204 -12.92 9.30 18.48
C GLU A 204 -11.54 9.84 18.85
N GLY A 205 -10.99 9.38 19.96
CA GLY A 205 -9.61 9.65 20.36
C GLY A 205 -8.75 8.43 20.06
N ARG A 206 -7.61 8.64 19.41
CA ARG A 206 -6.65 7.55 19.14
C ARG A 206 -5.30 7.87 19.74
N VAL A 207 -4.69 6.89 20.38
CA VAL A 207 -3.26 6.89 20.68
C VAL A 207 -2.57 6.08 19.61
N HIS A 208 -1.63 6.68 18.90
CA HIS A 208 -0.88 6.05 17.81
C HIS A 208 0.60 6.01 18.17
N ALA A 209 1.12 4.81 18.37
CA ALA A 209 2.55 4.54 18.49
C ALA A 209 3.07 3.98 17.17
N ARG A 210 4.16 4.53 16.66
CA ARG A 210 4.78 4.15 15.39
C ARG A 210 6.27 3.92 15.58
N MET A 211 6.81 2.93 14.90
CA MET A 211 8.23 2.73 14.71
C MET A 211 8.52 2.41 13.25
N ARG A 212 9.58 3.03 12.71
CA ARG A 212 10.11 2.77 11.36
C ARG A 212 11.63 2.73 11.42
N ARG A 213 12.21 1.68 10.87
CA ARG A 213 13.64 1.62 10.56
C ARG A 213 13.78 1.38 9.08
N ASP A 214 14.37 2.33 8.38
CA ASP A 214 14.68 2.24 6.96
C ASP A 214 16.20 2.31 6.77
N ALA A 215 16.78 1.21 6.33
CA ALA A 215 18.18 1.05 5.98
C ALA A 215 18.32 0.40 4.58
N LEU A 216 17.35 0.66 3.70
CA LEU A 216 17.37 0.24 2.31
C LEU A 216 18.11 1.25 1.45
N GLU A 217 19.09 0.78 0.69
CA GLU A 217 19.58 1.50 -0.49
C GLU A 217 18.54 1.35 -1.61
N ARG A 218 18.34 2.43 -2.34
CA ARG A 218 17.44 2.49 -3.49
C ARG A 218 18.20 2.87 -4.74
N ASN A 219 17.76 2.34 -5.87
CA ASN A 219 18.30 2.72 -7.17
C ASN A 219 17.72 4.07 -7.66
N LEU A 220 18.13 4.54 -8.83
CA LEU A 220 17.63 5.79 -9.44
C LEU A 220 16.11 5.88 -9.56
N MET A 221 15.43 4.73 -9.64
CA MET A 221 13.98 4.66 -9.72
C MET A 221 13.31 4.53 -8.35
N GLU A 222 14.03 4.80 -7.26
CA GLU A 222 13.58 4.68 -5.89
C GLU A 222 13.13 3.26 -5.49
N LEU A 223 13.54 2.25 -6.26
CA LEU A 223 13.22 0.86 -5.97
C LEU A 223 14.24 0.28 -4.98
N PRO A 224 13.82 -0.58 -4.04
CA PRO A 224 14.71 -1.29 -3.14
C PRO A 224 15.80 -2.04 -3.90
N HIS A 225 17.06 -1.80 -3.54
CA HIS A 225 18.23 -2.39 -4.16
C HIS A 225 19.03 -3.29 -3.22
N ARG A 226 19.36 -2.79 -2.02
CA ARG A 226 20.09 -3.55 -1.00
C ARG A 226 19.71 -3.09 0.41
N GLY A 227 19.77 -3.99 1.39
CA GLY A 227 19.52 -3.68 2.79
C GLY A 227 18.14 -4.10 3.28
N TYR A 228 17.61 -3.41 4.31
CA TYR A 228 16.35 -3.79 4.92
C TYR A 228 15.61 -2.59 5.52
N ALA A 229 14.29 -2.73 5.58
CA ALA A 229 13.41 -1.82 6.32
C ALA A 229 12.39 -2.64 7.12
N PHE A 230 12.03 -2.16 8.30
CA PHE A 230 10.95 -2.74 9.09
C PHE A 230 10.29 -1.70 9.97
N GLY A 231 9.11 -2.02 10.43
CA GLY A 231 8.41 -1.16 11.37
C GLY A 231 7.04 -1.71 11.77
N GLY A 232 6.33 -0.90 12.54
CA GLY A 232 4.99 -1.22 12.99
C GLY A 232 4.25 0.03 13.41
N ASP A 233 2.92 -0.12 13.43
CA ASP A 233 1.97 0.83 13.97
C ASP A 233 1.12 0.14 15.01
N PHE A 234 0.83 0.84 16.09
CA PHE A 234 -0.10 0.41 17.11
C PHE A 234 -1.08 1.52 17.41
N PHE A 235 -2.37 1.21 17.41
CA PHE A 235 -3.45 2.13 17.71
C PHE A 235 -4.28 1.60 18.88
N TYR A 236 -4.55 2.46 19.83
CA TYR A 236 -5.65 2.33 20.78
C TYR A 236 -6.66 3.42 20.49
N GLY A 237 -7.89 3.05 20.17
CA GLY A 237 -8.97 3.97 19.88
C GLY A 237 -10.09 3.90 20.91
N HIS A 238 -10.66 5.05 21.24
CA HIS A 238 -11.83 5.17 22.11
C HIS A 238 -12.85 6.11 21.48
N ARG A 239 -14.14 5.68 21.47
CA ARG A 239 -15.28 6.43 20.93
C ARG A 239 -16.19 6.92 22.03
N SER A 240 -16.63 8.17 21.95
CA SER A 240 -17.50 8.76 22.97
C SER A 240 -18.92 8.19 22.94
N HIS A 241 -19.48 8.01 21.75
CA HIS A 241 -20.81 7.48 21.52
C HIS A 241 -20.74 6.34 20.51
N TRP A 242 -20.91 5.11 21.01
CA TRP A 242 -20.87 3.93 20.15
C TRP A 242 -21.92 2.95 20.66
N HIS A 243 -23.13 3.07 20.11
CA HIS A 243 -24.29 2.27 20.49
C HIS A 243 -24.53 1.17 19.46
N SER A 244 -25.56 0.37 19.70
CA SER A 244 -26.02 -0.63 18.75
C SER A 244 -26.37 0.03 17.42
N TRP A 245 -25.84 -0.50 16.35
CA TRP A 245 -26.09 -0.11 14.98
C TRP A 245 -26.00 -1.35 14.09
N GLY A 246 -26.49 -1.23 12.84
CA GLY A 246 -26.42 -2.31 11.88
C GLY A 246 -27.80 -2.74 11.38
N GLY A 247 -27.81 -3.84 10.67
CA GLY A 247 -28.98 -4.45 10.04
C GLY A 247 -28.56 -5.47 9.00
N GLY A 248 -29.44 -6.42 8.70
CA GLY A 248 -29.15 -7.46 7.74
C GLY A 248 -28.20 -8.53 8.25
N ILE A 249 -27.62 -9.27 7.31
CA ILE A 249 -26.81 -10.45 7.59
C ILE A 249 -25.37 -10.14 8.01
N PHE A 250 -24.88 -8.93 7.68
CA PHE A 250 -23.48 -8.54 7.90
C PHE A 250 -23.29 -7.86 9.28
N ASP A 251 -24.17 -6.96 9.61
CA ASP A 251 -24.11 -6.16 10.84
C ASP A 251 -25.40 -6.34 11.65
N PRO A 252 -25.57 -7.42 12.44
CA PRO A 252 -26.78 -7.61 13.22
C PRO A 252 -27.00 -6.44 14.19
N PRO A 253 -28.25 -5.89 14.28
CA PRO A 253 -28.51 -4.66 15.02
C PRO A 253 -28.41 -4.84 16.54
N ASP A 254 -28.50 -6.07 17.03
CA ASP A 254 -28.37 -6.46 18.44
C ASP A 254 -26.92 -6.75 18.86
N ALA A 255 -25.97 -6.66 17.93
CA ALA A 255 -24.56 -6.85 18.26
C ALA A 255 -24.09 -5.78 19.25
N ASN A 256 -23.50 -6.21 20.35
CA ASN A 256 -22.84 -5.29 21.27
C ASN A 256 -21.62 -4.65 20.57
N ARG A 257 -21.56 -3.33 20.59
CA ARG A 257 -20.47 -2.57 19.94
C ARG A 257 -19.53 -2.03 21.00
N GLU A 258 -18.29 -2.46 20.92
CA GLU A 258 -17.26 -1.99 21.83
C GLU A 258 -16.82 -0.55 21.48
N ARG A 259 -16.72 0.28 22.52
CA ARG A 259 -16.24 1.66 22.37
C ARG A 259 -14.74 1.72 22.13
N GLU A 260 -14.03 0.76 22.69
CA GLU A 260 -12.57 0.69 22.65
C GLU A 260 -12.11 -0.40 21.71
N TYR A 261 -11.07 -0.11 20.95
CA TYR A 261 -10.43 -1.07 20.08
C TYR A 261 -8.91 -0.95 20.11
N LEU A 262 -8.25 -2.04 19.77
CA LEU A 262 -6.81 -2.12 19.59
C LEU A 262 -6.51 -2.61 18.18
N MET A 263 -5.52 -2.02 17.53
CA MET A 263 -5.06 -2.43 16.21
C MET A 263 -3.54 -2.30 16.15
N GLY A 264 -2.86 -3.35 15.71
CA GLY A 264 -1.41 -3.35 15.52
C GLY A 264 -1.07 -3.92 14.15
N SER A 265 -0.09 -3.32 13.47
CA SER A 265 0.47 -3.83 12.23
C SER A 265 1.98 -3.76 12.23
N VAL A 266 2.60 -4.68 11.48
CA VAL A 266 4.04 -4.74 11.29
C VAL A 266 4.35 -4.98 9.83
N PHE A 267 5.54 -4.54 9.41
CA PHE A 267 6.11 -4.90 8.12
C PHE A 267 7.61 -5.12 8.21
N ALA A 268 8.14 -5.89 7.27
CA ALA A 268 9.56 -6.04 7.03
C ALA A 268 9.80 -6.18 5.53
N VAL A 269 10.84 -5.53 5.02
CA VAL A 269 11.29 -5.62 3.61
C VAL A 269 12.79 -5.83 3.62
N THR A 270 13.26 -6.78 2.81
CA THR A 270 14.69 -6.96 2.55
C THR A 270 14.95 -6.96 1.05
N ALA A 271 16.08 -6.44 0.64
CA ALA A 271 16.54 -6.46 -0.73
C ALA A 271 18.01 -6.85 -0.79
N GLY A 272 18.40 -7.63 -1.78
CA GLY A 272 19.77 -8.07 -1.97
C GLY A 272 19.98 -8.74 -3.33
N GLY A 273 21.22 -9.17 -3.58
CA GLY A 273 21.56 -9.96 -4.76
C GLY A 273 20.89 -11.35 -4.72
N VAL A 274 20.71 -11.94 -5.90
CA VAL A 274 20.26 -13.32 -6.01
C VAL A 274 21.43 -14.25 -5.60
N PRO A 275 21.23 -15.18 -4.67
CA PRO A 275 22.29 -16.12 -4.29
C PRO A 275 22.87 -16.85 -5.53
N PHE A 276 24.18 -16.99 -5.56
CA PHE A 276 24.95 -17.64 -6.62
C PHE A 276 24.96 -16.93 -7.99
N VAL A 277 24.41 -15.72 -8.08
CA VAL A 277 24.48 -14.87 -9.26
C VAL A 277 25.40 -13.69 -8.94
N ASP A 278 26.57 -13.69 -9.58
CA ASP A 278 27.57 -12.64 -9.40
C ASP A 278 27.27 -11.44 -10.35
N SER A 279 26.14 -10.80 -10.11
CA SER A 279 25.72 -9.62 -10.87
C SER A 279 24.78 -8.75 -10.05
N GLU A 280 25.06 -7.46 -9.99
CA GLU A 280 24.23 -6.47 -9.31
C GLU A 280 22.88 -6.21 -10.01
N ARG A 281 22.71 -6.68 -11.23
CA ARG A 281 21.46 -6.53 -12.00
C ARG A 281 20.32 -7.44 -11.52
N HIS A 282 20.64 -8.48 -10.76
CA HIS A 282 19.68 -9.47 -10.27
C HIS A 282 19.37 -9.20 -8.80
N ARG A 283 18.14 -8.86 -8.49
CA ARG A 283 17.71 -8.56 -7.13
C ARG A 283 16.60 -9.48 -6.65
N LEU A 284 16.73 -9.90 -5.42
CA LEU A 284 15.69 -10.61 -4.68
C LEU A 284 15.17 -9.68 -3.59
N ILE A 285 13.89 -9.39 -3.62
CA ILE A 285 13.21 -8.58 -2.63
C ILE A 285 12.20 -9.47 -1.92
N THR A 286 12.27 -9.51 -0.60
CA THR A 286 11.26 -10.19 0.22
C THR A 286 10.56 -9.19 1.11
N SER A 287 9.27 -9.35 1.28
CA SER A 287 8.50 -8.51 2.19
C SER A 287 7.48 -9.32 2.96
N PHE A 288 7.23 -8.90 4.19
CA PHE A 288 6.26 -9.46 5.09
C PHE A 288 5.41 -8.35 5.70
N TYR A 289 4.11 -8.59 5.83
CA TYR A 289 3.15 -7.70 6.47
C TYR A 289 2.25 -8.51 7.38
N GLY A 290 1.96 -7.98 8.56
CA GLY A 290 1.05 -8.61 9.50
C GLY A 290 0.20 -7.59 10.22
N GLY A 291 -1.03 -7.94 10.52
CA GLY A 291 -1.94 -7.12 11.30
C GLY A 291 -2.82 -7.94 12.22
N LEU A 292 -3.08 -7.41 13.41
CA LEU A 292 -3.91 -8.00 14.42
C LEU A 292 -4.69 -6.91 15.16
N GLY A 293 -5.99 -7.15 15.34
CA GLY A 293 -6.84 -6.24 16.08
C GLY A 293 -7.78 -6.95 17.05
N LYS A 294 -8.25 -6.19 18.02
CA LYS A 294 -9.25 -6.61 19.00
C LYS A 294 -10.36 -5.58 19.05
N ASN A 295 -11.61 -6.06 19.15
CA ASN A 295 -12.83 -5.24 19.18
C ASN A 295 -12.95 -4.35 17.91
N LEU A 296 -12.45 -4.82 16.78
CA LEU A 296 -12.58 -4.11 15.52
C LEU A 296 -13.97 -4.31 14.94
N ASP A 297 -14.47 -3.28 14.30
CA ASP A 297 -15.66 -3.28 13.47
C ASP A 297 -15.34 -2.75 12.06
N ARG A 298 -16.30 -2.72 11.16
CA ARG A 298 -16.12 -2.29 9.77
C ARG A 298 -15.51 -0.88 9.61
N PHE A 299 -15.51 -0.03 10.64
CA PHE A 299 -14.97 1.32 10.61
C PHE A 299 -13.58 1.46 11.23
N SER A 300 -13.15 0.44 11.97
CA SER A 300 -11.84 0.38 12.64
C SER A 300 -10.95 -0.75 12.16
N THR A 301 -11.46 -1.66 11.31
CA THR A 301 -10.71 -2.79 10.78
C THR A 301 -9.63 -2.38 9.77
N PHE A 302 -8.68 -3.27 9.51
CA PHE A 302 -7.73 -3.07 8.42
C PHE A 302 -8.47 -3.02 7.07
N ARG A 303 -7.92 -2.24 6.15
CA ARG A 303 -8.39 -2.17 4.78
C ARG A 303 -7.21 -2.47 3.87
N LEU A 304 -7.24 -3.66 3.28
CA LEU A 304 -6.14 -4.12 2.45
C LEU A 304 -6.36 -3.63 1.03
N PRO A 305 -5.52 -2.71 0.54
CA PRO A 305 -5.57 -2.27 -0.84
C PRO A 305 -4.98 -3.34 -1.75
N GLY A 306 -5.47 -3.42 -2.97
CA GLY A 306 -4.82 -4.21 -4.00
C GLY A 306 -3.43 -3.68 -4.34
N ARG A 307 -3.24 -2.37 -4.19
CA ARG A 307 -1.96 -1.70 -4.26
C ARG A 307 -2.00 -0.35 -3.55
N PRO A 308 -0.87 0.12 -2.97
CA PRO A 308 -0.74 1.47 -2.47
C PRO A 308 -0.92 2.49 -3.60
N THR A 309 -1.61 3.58 -3.31
CA THR A 309 -1.74 4.73 -4.21
C THR A 309 -0.68 5.79 -3.94
N GLY A 310 0.09 5.62 -2.86
CA GLY A 310 1.15 6.52 -2.44
C GLY A 310 2.42 6.32 -3.24
N TYR A 311 3.17 7.38 -3.35
CA TYR A 311 4.54 7.44 -3.83
C TYR A 311 5.40 7.36 -2.57
N GLU A 312 6.49 6.57 -2.58
CA GLU A 312 7.56 6.62 -1.65
C GLU A 312 7.52 5.98 -0.29
N TRP A 313 7.91 6.75 0.71
CA TRP A 313 8.38 6.29 2.01
C TRP A 313 7.36 5.47 2.81
N GLU A 314 6.07 5.76 2.73
CA GLU A 314 5.02 4.96 3.36
C GLU A 314 4.60 3.74 2.52
N ALA A 315 4.90 3.73 1.24
CA ALA A 315 4.53 2.61 0.35
C ALA A 315 5.14 1.28 0.79
N LEU A 316 6.32 1.30 1.41
CA LEU A 316 6.94 0.10 1.97
C LEU A 316 6.16 -0.50 3.14
N ALA A 317 5.47 0.32 3.91
CA ALA A 317 4.72 -0.11 5.09
C ALA A 317 3.30 -0.59 4.76
N LEU A 318 2.81 -0.28 3.56
CA LEU A 318 1.45 -0.61 3.17
C LEU A 318 1.38 -2.02 2.59
N PRO A 319 0.59 -2.92 3.19
CA PRO A 319 0.35 -4.23 2.62
C PRO A 319 -0.37 -4.10 1.28
N MET A 320 0.04 -4.88 0.30
CA MET A 320 -0.68 -5.00 -0.96
C MET A 320 -1.00 -6.46 -1.24
N LEU A 321 -2.13 -6.68 -1.91
CA LEU A 321 -2.52 -8.00 -2.37
C LEU A 321 -2.95 -7.91 -3.84
N PRO A 322 -2.26 -8.62 -4.74
CA PRO A 322 -2.58 -8.55 -6.17
C PRO A 322 -4.02 -8.93 -6.47
N SER A 323 -4.63 -8.27 -7.46
CA SER A 323 -6.01 -8.54 -7.96
C SER A 323 -7.11 -8.39 -6.91
N VAL A 324 -6.89 -7.61 -5.86
CA VAL A 324 -7.89 -7.24 -4.85
C VAL A 324 -8.39 -5.82 -5.12
N ALA A 325 -9.70 -5.60 -5.02
CA ALA A 325 -10.29 -4.28 -5.16
C ALA A 325 -10.03 -3.42 -3.91
N PHE A 326 -10.07 -2.10 -4.09
CA PHE A 326 -9.96 -1.17 -2.98
C PHE A 326 -11.08 -1.41 -1.96
N ASN A 327 -10.74 -1.57 -0.69
CA ASN A 327 -11.65 -1.87 0.42
C ASN A 327 -12.42 -3.20 0.34
N GLU A 328 -12.08 -4.10 -0.55
CA GLU A 328 -12.74 -5.39 -0.66
C GLU A 328 -12.47 -6.28 0.57
N LEU A 329 -11.26 -6.24 1.10
CA LEU A 329 -10.87 -7.01 2.27
C LEU A 329 -10.78 -6.13 3.51
N THR A 330 -11.55 -6.48 4.51
CA THR A 330 -11.66 -5.75 5.79
C THR A 330 -11.38 -6.66 6.99
N PRO A 331 -10.18 -7.28 7.05
CA PRO A 331 -9.85 -8.25 8.08
C PRO A 331 -9.61 -7.60 9.44
N SER A 332 -9.83 -8.36 10.52
CA SER A 332 -9.31 -8.03 11.84
C SER A 332 -7.91 -8.59 12.07
N ARG A 333 -7.48 -9.55 11.25
CA ARG A 333 -6.14 -10.15 11.28
C ARG A 333 -5.72 -10.66 9.92
N TYR A 334 -4.44 -10.49 9.61
CA TYR A 334 -3.85 -10.93 8.36
C TYR A 334 -2.34 -11.16 8.49
N GLY A 335 -1.80 -11.98 7.60
CA GLY A 335 -0.39 -12.12 7.31
C GLY A 335 -0.20 -12.18 5.80
N ILE A 336 0.75 -11.43 5.24
CA ILE A 336 1.05 -11.42 3.81
C ILE A 336 2.56 -11.48 3.62
N ALA A 337 3.02 -12.35 2.73
CA ALA A 337 4.41 -12.45 2.34
C ALA A 337 4.54 -12.32 0.83
N HIS A 338 5.61 -11.66 0.38
CA HIS A 338 5.98 -11.56 -1.02
C HIS A 338 7.44 -11.96 -1.21
N VAL A 339 7.70 -12.58 -2.36
CA VAL A 339 9.04 -12.81 -2.89
C VAL A 339 9.04 -12.28 -4.32
N GLU A 340 9.90 -11.32 -4.60
CA GLU A 340 10.03 -10.68 -5.90
C GLU A 340 11.45 -10.87 -6.42
N TYR A 341 11.55 -11.40 -7.63
CA TYR A 341 12.76 -11.34 -8.43
C TYR A 341 12.65 -10.17 -9.40
N ARG A 342 13.70 -9.33 -9.43
CA ARG A 342 13.78 -8.15 -10.29
C ARG A 342 15.09 -8.20 -11.06
N TYR A 343 15.00 -7.84 -12.35
CA TYR A 343 16.15 -7.74 -13.22
C TYR A 343 16.32 -6.31 -13.72
N GLU A 344 17.53 -5.76 -13.64
CA GLU A 344 17.87 -4.47 -14.21
C GLU A 344 18.24 -4.66 -15.68
N ALA A 345 17.26 -4.59 -16.56
CA ALA A 345 17.50 -4.71 -18.01
C ALA A 345 18.25 -3.49 -18.54
N LEU A 346 17.87 -2.30 -18.09
CA LEU A 346 18.52 -1.02 -18.32
C LEU A 346 18.47 -0.21 -17.02
N PHE A 347 19.35 0.80 -16.86
CA PHE A 347 19.36 1.64 -15.66
C PHE A 347 18.01 2.31 -15.35
N PHE A 348 17.08 2.29 -16.28
CA PHE A 348 15.73 2.84 -16.14
C PHE A 348 14.62 1.81 -16.37
N MET A 349 14.90 0.51 -16.60
CA MET A 349 13.89 -0.51 -16.90
C MET A 349 14.13 -1.78 -16.08
N TYR A 350 13.14 -2.12 -15.27
CA TYR A 350 13.19 -3.17 -14.26
C TYR A 350 12.00 -4.12 -14.40
N PRO A 351 12.08 -5.15 -15.28
CA PRO A 351 11.11 -6.25 -15.27
C PRO A 351 11.21 -7.04 -13.96
N TYR A 352 10.06 -7.51 -13.49
CA TYR A 352 9.99 -8.32 -12.27
C TYR A 352 8.89 -9.39 -12.32
N ILE A 353 9.06 -10.39 -11.47
CA ILE A 353 8.05 -11.39 -11.14
C ILE A 353 7.94 -11.47 -9.62
N ARG A 354 6.71 -11.58 -9.11
CA ARG A 354 6.43 -11.61 -7.68
C ARG A 354 5.43 -12.72 -7.36
N GLY A 355 5.83 -13.62 -6.46
CA GLY A 355 4.93 -14.51 -5.75
C GLY A 355 4.42 -13.84 -4.48
N SER A 356 3.15 -14.00 -4.18
CA SER A 356 2.51 -13.45 -2.99
C SER A 356 1.70 -14.52 -2.29
N TRP A 357 1.68 -14.51 -0.98
CA TRP A 357 0.85 -15.40 -0.19
C TRP A 357 0.24 -14.65 1.00
N GLY A 358 -1.09 -14.53 0.99
CA GLY A 358 -1.86 -13.97 2.09
C GLY A 358 -2.57 -15.05 2.89
N ILE A 359 -2.56 -14.93 4.22
CA ILE A 359 -3.46 -15.63 5.14
C ILE A 359 -4.30 -14.53 5.79
N ILE A 360 -5.57 -14.44 5.43
CA ILE A 360 -6.38 -13.25 5.69
C ILE A 360 -7.76 -13.66 6.18
N GLU A 361 -8.23 -13.01 7.23
CA GLU A 361 -9.60 -13.17 7.70
C GLU A 361 -10.56 -12.53 6.69
N GLN A 362 -11.53 -13.31 6.22
CA GLN A 362 -12.55 -12.87 5.27
C GLN A 362 -13.95 -13.25 5.72
N SER A 363 -14.92 -12.45 5.26
CA SER A 363 -16.34 -12.73 5.44
C SER A 363 -16.81 -13.76 4.40
N ARG A 364 -17.55 -14.78 4.85
CA ARG A 364 -18.05 -15.88 4.03
C ARG A 364 -19.52 -16.13 4.29
N PHE A 365 -20.28 -16.42 3.24
CA PHE A 365 -21.64 -16.93 3.39
C PHE A 365 -21.61 -18.34 3.96
N GLN A 366 -22.49 -18.59 4.93
CA GLN A 366 -22.70 -19.91 5.47
C GLN A 366 -23.99 -20.53 4.87
N PRO A 367 -24.15 -21.88 4.88
CA PRO A 367 -25.35 -22.52 4.38
C PRO A 367 -26.64 -22.10 5.09
N ASP A 368 -26.52 -21.56 6.31
CA ASP A 368 -27.64 -21.03 7.09
C ASP A 368 -28.04 -19.58 6.73
N GLY A 369 -27.40 -19.01 5.67
CA GLY A 369 -27.60 -17.64 5.21
C GLY A 369 -26.92 -16.56 6.05
N ARG A 370 -26.13 -16.94 7.05
CA ARG A 370 -25.35 -16.00 7.87
C ARG A 370 -23.99 -15.73 7.26
N VAL A 371 -23.42 -14.59 7.60
CA VAL A 371 -22.04 -14.27 7.28
C VAL A 371 -21.15 -14.55 8.48
N ARG A 372 -20.05 -15.26 8.27
CA ARG A 372 -19.03 -15.50 9.30
C ARG A 372 -17.64 -15.21 8.74
N THR A 373 -16.76 -14.82 9.63
CA THR A 373 -15.34 -14.63 9.28
C THR A 373 -14.57 -15.93 9.42
N GLN A 374 -13.70 -16.21 8.46
CA GLN A 374 -12.77 -17.34 8.48
C GLN A 374 -11.42 -16.92 7.91
N MET A 375 -10.38 -17.68 8.26
CA MET A 375 -9.04 -17.48 7.70
C MET A 375 -8.92 -18.18 6.37
N ASP A 376 -8.59 -17.42 5.32
CA ASP A 376 -8.42 -17.92 3.95
C ASP A 376 -6.98 -17.72 3.47
N SER A 377 -6.57 -18.61 2.59
CA SER A 377 -5.28 -18.52 1.89
C SER A 377 -5.47 -17.87 0.53
N LEU A 378 -4.73 -16.80 0.27
CA LEU A 378 -4.78 -16.00 -0.95
C LEU A 378 -3.42 -16.01 -1.67
N PRO A 379 -3.02 -17.13 -2.30
CA PRO A 379 -1.83 -17.14 -3.12
C PRO A 379 -2.07 -16.31 -4.39
N ALA A 380 -1.04 -15.58 -4.82
CA ALA A 380 -1.09 -14.79 -6.04
C ALA A 380 0.25 -14.76 -6.75
N LEU A 381 0.21 -14.58 -8.05
CA LEU A 381 1.37 -14.39 -8.90
C LEU A 381 1.20 -13.09 -9.70
N SER A 382 2.24 -12.30 -9.79
CA SER A 382 2.24 -11.09 -10.61
C SER A 382 3.56 -10.93 -11.35
N GLY A 383 3.50 -10.26 -12.49
CA GLY A 383 4.67 -9.87 -13.26
C GLY A 383 4.46 -8.50 -13.87
N GLY A 384 5.53 -7.76 -14.01
CA GLY A 384 5.43 -6.41 -14.51
C GLY A 384 6.76 -5.81 -14.88
N VAL A 385 6.71 -4.55 -15.25
CA VAL A 385 7.89 -3.73 -15.54
C VAL A 385 7.71 -2.35 -14.91
N VAL A 386 8.76 -1.89 -14.25
CA VAL A 386 8.91 -0.49 -13.86
C VAL A 386 9.90 0.14 -14.81
N SER A 387 9.54 1.25 -15.42
CA SER A 387 10.40 1.95 -16.38
C SER A 387 10.40 3.45 -16.15
N GLY A 388 11.56 4.05 -16.26
CA GLY A 388 11.69 5.50 -16.45
C GLY A 388 11.05 5.90 -17.78
N ALA A 389 10.43 7.06 -17.79
CA ALA A 389 9.77 7.63 -18.95
C ALA A 389 10.22 9.10 -19.14
N PRO A 390 9.96 9.72 -20.28
CA PRO A 390 10.32 11.12 -20.52
C PRO A 390 9.81 12.06 -19.41
N TRP A 391 10.43 13.24 -19.30
CA TRP A 391 10.09 14.30 -18.33
C TRP A 391 10.23 13.88 -16.85
N SER A 392 11.26 13.11 -16.52
CA SER A 392 11.52 12.62 -15.15
C SER A 392 10.33 11.88 -14.55
N SER A 393 9.62 11.13 -15.38
CA SER A 393 8.50 10.32 -14.95
C SER A 393 8.84 8.83 -14.91
N GLN A 394 7.98 8.07 -14.29
CA GLN A 394 8.08 6.64 -14.13
C GLN A 394 6.75 5.98 -14.46
N VAL A 395 6.79 4.87 -15.14
CA VAL A 395 5.62 4.05 -15.46
C VAL A 395 5.82 2.66 -14.88
N GLU A 396 4.78 2.11 -14.33
CA GLU A 396 4.70 0.70 -14.00
C GLU A 396 3.49 0.05 -14.66
N ILE A 397 3.71 -1.11 -15.24
CA ILE A 397 2.66 -1.98 -15.77
C ILE A 397 2.81 -3.33 -15.08
N ASN A 398 1.74 -3.79 -14.46
CA ASN A 398 1.70 -5.04 -13.73
C ASN A 398 0.45 -5.85 -14.10
N TYR A 399 0.64 -7.12 -14.38
CA TYR A 399 -0.43 -8.08 -14.49
C TYR A 399 -0.34 -9.09 -13.35
N SER A 400 -1.48 -9.47 -12.79
CA SER A 400 -1.55 -10.38 -11.65
C SER A 400 -2.71 -11.34 -11.75
N TYR A 401 -2.54 -12.49 -11.09
CA TYR A 401 -3.60 -13.47 -10.86
C TYR A 401 -3.59 -13.88 -9.38
N ASN A 402 -4.72 -13.72 -8.72
CA ASN A 402 -4.93 -14.17 -7.34
C ASN A 402 -5.81 -15.41 -7.36
N PHE A 403 -5.30 -16.51 -6.82
CA PHE A 403 -5.96 -17.81 -6.87
C PHE A 403 -7.06 -17.99 -5.82
N GLY A 404 -7.05 -17.16 -4.76
CA GLY A 404 -7.92 -17.32 -3.60
C GLY A 404 -9.00 -16.25 -3.45
N ILE A 405 -8.89 -15.11 -4.15
CA ILE A 405 -9.90 -14.07 -4.12
C ILE A 405 -11.11 -14.47 -4.98
N PHE A 406 -12.31 -14.18 -4.51
CA PHE A 406 -13.52 -14.50 -5.25
C PHE A 406 -13.79 -13.51 -6.37
N SER A 407 -14.22 -14.03 -7.51
CA SER A 407 -14.73 -13.27 -8.66
C SER A 407 -16.24 -13.25 -8.64
N ASP A 408 -16.82 -12.10 -8.99
CA ASP A 408 -18.26 -11.90 -9.17
C ASP A 408 -18.62 -12.17 -10.64
N HIS A 409 -19.04 -13.40 -10.93
CA HIS A 409 -19.53 -13.74 -12.25
C HIS A 409 -21.01 -13.37 -12.36
N SER A 410 -21.38 -12.51 -13.30
CA SER A 410 -22.75 -12.08 -13.54
C SER A 410 -23.71 -13.27 -13.61
N GLY A 411 -24.50 -13.51 -12.55
CA GLY A 411 -25.51 -14.55 -12.47
C GLY A 411 -24.98 -15.96 -12.14
N GLY A 412 -23.70 -16.12 -11.77
CA GLY A 412 -23.09 -17.38 -11.34
C GLY A 412 -22.80 -17.45 -9.84
N GLN A 413 -22.37 -18.61 -9.38
CA GLN A 413 -21.82 -18.75 -8.03
C GLN A 413 -20.42 -18.11 -8.03
N PRO A 414 -20.05 -17.37 -6.95
CA PRO A 414 -18.69 -16.85 -6.81
C PRO A 414 -17.66 -17.96 -6.90
N THR A 415 -16.63 -17.75 -7.72
CA THR A 415 -15.54 -18.73 -7.87
C THR A 415 -14.22 -18.09 -7.47
N PRO A 416 -13.30 -18.84 -6.84
CA PRO A 416 -11.98 -18.33 -6.53
C PRO A 416 -11.16 -18.17 -7.81
N GLY A 417 -10.40 -17.08 -7.88
CA GLY A 417 -9.51 -16.76 -8.98
C GLY A 417 -9.90 -15.46 -9.68
N ARG A 418 -8.98 -14.48 -9.69
CA ARG A 418 -9.20 -13.17 -10.32
C ARG A 418 -7.96 -12.66 -11.02
N HIS A 419 -8.14 -12.11 -12.21
CA HIS A 419 -7.11 -11.41 -12.95
C HIS A 419 -7.13 -9.92 -12.63
N GLY A 420 -5.96 -9.30 -12.58
CA GLY A 420 -5.81 -7.86 -12.41
C GLY A 420 -4.74 -7.30 -13.35
N LEU A 421 -5.03 -6.14 -13.92
CA LEU A 421 -4.06 -5.31 -14.63
C LEU A 421 -3.95 -3.98 -13.89
N PHE A 422 -2.73 -3.55 -13.66
CA PHE A 422 -2.42 -2.30 -13.00
C PHE A 422 -1.48 -1.49 -13.88
N VAL A 423 -1.85 -0.24 -14.15
CA VAL A 423 -1.01 0.73 -14.84
C VAL A 423 -0.86 1.94 -13.94
N PHE A 424 0.35 2.33 -13.68
CA PHE A 424 0.69 3.44 -12.80
C PHE A 424 1.72 4.35 -13.44
N TRP A 425 1.50 5.63 -13.36
CA TRP A 425 2.42 6.67 -13.78
C TRP A 425 2.67 7.61 -12.62
N SER A 426 3.91 8.02 -12.44
CA SER A 426 4.29 9.04 -11.48
C SER A 426 5.30 10.00 -12.09
N LYS A 427 5.26 11.25 -11.66
CA LYS A 427 6.17 12.30 -12.11
C LYS A 427 6.54 13.20 -10.96
N GLN A 428 7.83 13.45 -10.80
CA GLN A 428 8.32 14.53 -9.96
C GLN A 428 8.12 15.86 -10.69
N LEU A 429 7.52 16.85 -10.01
CA LEU A 429 7.17 18.17 -10.52
C LEU A 429 8.25 19.21 -10.16
#